data_9c5b83a64d4aabab87ff2283b16ba694
#
_entry.id   9c5b83a64d4aabab87ff2283b16ba694
#
_cell.length_a   1.000
_cell.length_b   1.000
_cell.length_c   1.000
_cell.angle_alpha   90.00
_cell.angle_beta   90.00
_cell.angle_gamma   90.00
#
_symmetry.space_group_name_H-M   'P 1'
#
loop_
_entity.id
_entity.type
_entity.pdbx_description
1 polymer ?
#
loop_
_entity_poly.entity_id
_entity_poly.type
_entity_poly.pdbx_seq_one_letter_code
_entity_poly.pdbx_strand_id
1 'polypeptide(L)'
;MKVAIIAGKCDGCGVSTYLFELQKAFNKYAGTCDYYVYDCPSFFKENDYNLMKKLNVKTITRADAAKINNYDIVFAAYHVVRSQVTEDEANGYYDMLEYDITHPLKVLIFNEHRPSSIIKHYANGTINKYCLRLNFLLSFDKIMQFGSNITTAVFLKDLIGEAEYMKRFTPLYHLYEFNNIDNWVPAAAKIKAIEYLGRAALFKDAHRLIRANDKLQKAGYIVEMRGLGYKETLENLPDFVYESDGKYGVDRTKKSPITYWISPNEDQYKLLDLPIEKRNNKIYCYGNYNKYEIYNHLNRVAYACDFFNLPHVEDYADSLMEYCMCEFIDNGIIPILDNNFGSNSNIIVDGKISNTKFNETCAGIFLNKDLSNIDEVIEKMDYLYNNPIEYDKFRKESLEIWKEHCNPKNIIENLLENIYK
;
A
#
# COMPACT_ATOMS: atom_id res chain seq x y z
N MET A 1 -25.56 12.39 -6.12
CA MET A 1 -24.38 12.41 -6.99
C MET A 1 -24.06 11.00 -7.43
N LYS A 2 -23.73 10.81 -8.70
CA LYS A 2 -23.34 9.53 -9.28
C LYS A 2 -21.86 9.57 -9.68
N VAL A 3 -21.08 8.66 -9.17
CA VAL A 3 -19.63 8.60 -9.38
C VAL A 3 -19.26 7.29 -10.06
N ALA A 4 -18.38 7.33 -11.04
CA ALA A 4 -17.73 6.15 -11.60
C ALA A 4 -16.23 6.17 -11.30
N ILE A 5 -15.69 5.02 -10.95
CA ILE A 5 -14.24 4.76 -10.88
C ILE A 5 -13.90 3.83 -12.03
N ILE A 6 -12.90 4.17 -12.82
CA ILE A 6 -12.44 3.36 -13.94
C ILE A 6 -10.95 3.05 -13.76
N ALA A 7 -10.60 1.78 -13.81
CA ALA A 7 -9.21 1.32 -13.72
C ALA A 7 -8.87 0.39 -14.88
N GLY A 8 -7.59 0.29 -15.21
CA GLY A 8 -7.11 -0.68 -16.20
C GLY A 8 -6.97 -2.09 -15.64
N LYS A 9 -6.97 -2.26 -14.30
CA LYS A 9 -6.84 -3.56 -13.63
C LYS A 9 -7.46 -3.53 -12.23
N CYS A 10 -7.79 -4.72 -11.72
CA CYS A 10 -8.18 -4.93 -10.32
C CYS A 10 -7.39 -6.15 -9.81
N ASP A 11 -6.28 -5.88 -9.17
CA ASP A 11 -5.45 -6.88 -8.50
C ASP A 11 -5.38 -6.58 -7.00
N GLY A 12 -4.75 -7.41 -6.22
CA GLY A 12 -4.61 -7.21 -4.77
C GLY A 12 -3.60 -6.13 -4.37
N CYS A 13 -3.23 -5.20 -5.27
CA CYS A 13 -2.25 -4.16 -4.98
C CYS A 13 -2.85 -2.95 -4.24
N GLY A 14 -1.99 -2.10 -3.71
CA GLY A 14 -2.38 -0.88 -2.99
C GLY A 14 -3.29 0.06 -3.79
N VAL A 15 -3.06 0.17 -5.11
CA VAL A 15 -3.92 1.00 -6.00
C VAL A 15 -5.35 0.48 -6.03
N SER A 16 -5.52 -0.82 -6.29
CA SER A 16 -6.86 -1.42 -6.32
C SER A 16 -7.55 -1.34 -4.96
N THR A 17 -6.79 -1.48 -3.87
CA THR A 17 -7.29 -1.27 -2.50
C THR A 17 -7.78 0.17 -2.33
N TYR A 18 -6.98 1.16 -2.74
CA TYR A 18 -7.36 2.58 -2.69
C TYR A 18 -8.68 2.84 -3.43
N LEU A 19 -8.79 2.36 -4.67
CA LEU A 19 -9.98 2.58 -5.50
C LEU A 19 -11.23 1.93 -4.89
N PHE A 20 -11.06 0.79 -4.26
CA PHE A 20 -12.13 0.10 -3.56
C PHE A 20 -12.57 0.84 -2.28
N GLU A 21 -11.62 1.32 -1.48
CA GLU A 21 -11.94 2.15 -0.32
C GLU A 21 -12.60 3.48 -0.75
N LEU A 22 -12.15 4.07 -1.85
CA LEU A 22 -12.76 5.26 -2.43
C LEU A 22 -14.22 5.00 -2.84
N GLN A 23 -14.49 3.87 -3.49
CA GLN A 23 -15.86 3.45 -3.84
C GLN A 23 -16.74 3.33 -2.59
N LYS A 24 -16.25 2.65 -1.56
CA LYS A 24 -16.98 2.46 -0.29
C LYS A 24 -17.31 3.80 0.35
N ALA A 25 -16.33 4.69 0.41
CA ALA A 25 -16.50 6.00 1.01
C ALA A 25 -17.52 6.87 0.26
N PHE A 26 -17.48 6.90 -1.07
CA PHE A 26 -18.49 7.61 -1.86
C PHE A 26 -19.89 7.04 -1.65
N ASN A 27 -20.03 5.71 -1.66
CA ASN A 27 -21.33 5.06 -1.43
C ASN A 27 -21.90 5.36 -0.03
N LYS A 28 -21.04 5.56 0.95
CA LYS A 28 -21.45 5.82 2.33
C LYS A 28 -21.75 7.30 2.60
N TYR A 29 -20.97 8.22 2.01
CA TYR A 29 -20.94 9.62 2.46
C TYR A 29 -21.41 10.63 1.40
N ALA A 30 -21.43 10.28 0.11
CA ALA A 30 -21.62 11.29 -0.94
C ALA A 30 -22.64 10.93 -2.04
N GLY A 31 -23.02 9.67 -2.19
CA GLY A 31 -23.99 9.26 -3.22
C GLY A 31 -23.78 7.83 -3.67
N THR A 32 -23.87 7.56 -4.97
CA THR A 32 -23.65 6.23 -5.54
C THR A 32 -22.34 6.19 -6.31
N CYS A 33 -21.54 5.17 -6.11
CA CYS A 33 -20.28 4.98 -6.81
C CYS A 33 -20.16 3.57 -7.36
N ASP A 34 -19.99 3.48 -8.68
CA ASP A 34 -19.71 2.23 -9.37
C ASP A 34 -18.22 2.12 -9.69
N TYR A 35 -17.65 0.92 -9.49
CA TYR A 35 -16.27 0.63 -9.86
C TYR A 35 -16.24 -0.26 -11.09
N TYR A 36 -15.53 0.21 -12.11
CA TYR A 36 -15.35 -0.45 -13.39
C TYR A 36 -13.88 -0.76 -13.64
N VAL A 37 -13.64 -1.91 -14.25
CA VAL A 37 -12.34 -2.26 -14.79
C VAL A 37 -12.46 -2.40 -16.30
N TYR A 38 -11.55 -1.77 -17.04
CA TYR A 38 -11.53 -1.87 -18.49
C TYR A 38 -11.26 -3.30 -18.91
N ASP A 39 -12.16 -3.86 -19.72
CA ASP A 39 -12.06 -5.26 -20.16
C ASP A 39 -10.96 -5.42 -21.19
N CYS A 40 -9.80 -5.76 -20.69
CA CYS A 40 -8.61 -6.05 -21.48
C CYS A 40 -8.04 -7.39 -21.01
N PRO A 41 -8.34 -8.50 -21.72
CA PRO A 41 -7.92 -9.85 -21.31
C PRO A 41 -6.43 -9.99 -21.03
N SER A 42 -5.58 -9.21 -21.72
CA SER A 42 -4.14 -9.21 -21.50
C SER A 42 -3.70 -8.67 -20.13
N PHE A 43 -4.58 -7.94 -19.42
CA PHE A 43 -4.28 -7.39 -18.10
C PHE A 43 -4.67 -8.32 -16.96
N PHE A 44 -5.56 -9.29 -17.19
CA PHE A 44 -6.17 -10.07 -16.13
C PHE A 44 -5.57 -11.47 -16.00
N LYS A 45 -5.40 -11.89 -14.76
CA LYS A 45 -5.17 -13.28 -14.37
C LYS A 45 -6.49 -13.86 -13.83
N GLU A 46 -6.62 -15.17 -13.83
CA GLU A 46 -7.82 -15.85 -13.31
C GLU A 46 -8.21 -15.38 -11.89
N ASN A 47 -7.22 -15.19 -11.04
CA ASN A 47 -7.44 -14.69 -9.67
C ASN A 47 -8.02 -13.28 -9.63
N ASP A 48 -7.75 -12.45 -10.63
CA ASP A 48 -8.24 -11.07 -10.69
C ASP A 48 -9.75 -11.06 -10.94
N TYR A 49 -10.25 -11.94 -11.81
CA TYR A 49 -11.70 -12.09 -12.04
C TYR A 49 -12.45 -12.54 -10.78
N ASN A 50 -11.88 -13.45 -10.00
CA ASN A 50 -12.45 -13.88 -8.73
C ASN A 50 -12.51 -12.73 -7.71
N LEU A 51 -11.48 -11.93 -7.64
CA LEU A 51 -11.44 -10.73 -6.80
C LEU A 51 -12.48 -9.70 -7.23
N MET A 52 -12.57 -9.39 -8.53
CA MET A 52 -13.56 -8.48 -9.09
C MET A 52 -14.99 -8.90 -8.74
N LYS A 53 -15.30 -10.19 -8.91
CA LYS A 53 -16.63 -10.75 -8.56
C LYS A 53 -16.91 -10.61 -7.07
N LYS A 54 -15.95 -10.90 -6.21
CA LYS A 54 -16.08 -10.76 -4.75
C LYS A 54 -16.32 -9.30 -4.33
N LEU A 55 -15.69 -8.35 -5.01
CA LEU A 55 -15.80 -6.93 -4.72
C LEU A 55 -16.93 -6.23 -5.49
N ASN A 56 -17.72 -6.97 -6.25
CA ASN A 56 -18.78 -6.43 -7.12
C ASN A 56 -18.27 -5.35 -8.10
N VAL A 57 -17.07 -5.55 -8.63
CA VAL A 57 -16.46 -4.69 -9.66
C VAL A 57 -16.97 -5.12 -11.02
N LYS A 58 -17.38 -4.15 -11.83
CA LYS A 58 -17.95 -4.38 -13.16
C LYS A 58 -16.86 -4.27 -14.23
N THR A 59 -17.03 -4.96 -15.35
CA THR A 59 -16.20 -4.73 -16.54
C THR A 59 -16.81 -3.68 -17.44
N ILE A 60 -15.99 -2.97 -18.18
CA ILE A 60 -16.37 -1.95 -19.14
C ILE A 60 -15.48 -2.01 -20.38
N THR A 61 -16.05 -1.77 -21.53
CA THR A 61 -15.35 -1.62 -22.80
C THR A 61 -15.53 -0.20 -23.34
N ARG A 62 -14.81 0.15 -24.42
CA ARG A 62 -14.96 1.44 -25.09
C ARG A 62 -16.41 1.67 -25.58
N ALA A 63 -17.10 0.61 -25.99
CA ALA A 63 -18.51 0.69 -26.41
C ALA A 63 -19.47 1.12 -25.29
N ASP A 64 -19.04 0.97 -24.03
CA ASP A 64 -19.85 1.34 -22.88
C ASP A 64 -19.67 2.81 -22.44
N ALA A 65 -18.82 3.59 -23.11
CA ALA A 65 -18.53 5.00 -22.75
C ALA A 65 -19.81 5.85 -22.61
N ALA A 66 -20.83 5.59 -23.45
CA ALA A 66 -22.13 6.27 -23.36
C ALA A 66 -22.82 6.07 -21.99
N LYS A 67 -22.61 4.95 -21.32
CA LYS A 67 -23.13 4.71 -19.96
C LYS A 67 -22.41 5.57 -18.94
N ILE A 68 -21.10 5.74 -19.11
CA ILE A 68 -20.25 6.54 -18.22
C ILE A 68 -20.58 8.03 -18.34
N ASN A 69 -20.99 8.49 -19.49
CA ASN A 69 -21.41 9.88 -19.71
C ASN A 69 -22.69 10.28 -18.90
N ASN A 70 -23.36 9.34 -18.22
CA ASN A 70 -24.47 9.62 -17.32
C ASN A 70 -24.05 9.79 -15.84
N TYR A 71 -22.75 9.77 -15.53
CA TYR A 71 -22.23 10.04 -14.20
C TYR A 71 -21.91 11.54 -14.04
N ASP A 72 -21.89 12.00 -12.80
CA ASP A 72 -21.53 13.38 -12.48
C ASP A 72 -20.00 13.55 -12.46
N ILE A 73 -19.29 12.55 -11.90
CA ILE A 73 -17.84 12.52 -11.78
C ILE A 73 -17.29 11.16 -12.23
N VAL A 74 -16.16 11.18 -12.91
CA VAL A 74 -15.39 9.99 -13.27
C VAL A 74 -13.98 10.09 -12.72
N PHE A 75 -13.61 9.17 -11.85
CA PHE A 75 -12.24 8.95 -11.42
C PHE A 75 -11.59 7.89 -12.32
N ALA A 76 -10.51 8.25 -12.97
CA ALA A 76 -9.74 7.31 -13.78
C ALA A 76 -8.38 7.06 -13.16
N ALA A 77 -8.04 5.81 -12.88
CA ALA A 77 -6.71 5.47 -12.39
C ALA A 77 -5.70 5.51 -13.54
N TYR A 78 -4.59 6.23 -13.33
CA TYR A 78 -3.48 6.20 -14.27
C TYR A 78 -2.77 4.85 -14.17
N HIS A 79 -2.71 4.13 -15.27
CA HIS A 79 -2.00 2.88 -15.37
C HIS A 79 -0.88 2.95 -16.39
N VAL A 80 0.29 2.52 -15.97
CA VAL A 80 1.40 2.27 -16.90
C VAL A 80 1.11 0.94 -17.60
N VAL A 81 0.77 1.04 -18.88
CA VAL A 81 0.50 -0.12 -19.70
C VAL A 81 1.82 -0.75 -20.15
N ARG A 82 2.04 -2.03 -19.83
CA ARG A 82 3.24 -2.76 -20.23
C ARG A 82 3.26 -2.98 -21.73
N SER A 83 4.46 -3.08 -22.30
CA SER A 83 4.67 -3.33 -23.74
C SER A 83 4.09 -4.66 -24.26
N GLN A 84 3.76 -5.58 -23.36
CA GLN A 84 3.12 -6.87 -23.69
C GLN A 84 1.65 -6.75 -24.07
N VAL A 85 1.03 -5.61 -23.75
CA VAL A 85 -0.34 -5.30 -24.15
C VAL A 85 -0.29 -4.76 -25.56
N THR A 86 -1.16 -5.26 -26.43
CA THR A 86 -1.22 -4.76 -27.80
C THR A 86 -1.52 -3.26 -27.81
N GLU A 87 -1.05 -2.58 -28.84
CA GLU A 87 -1.26 -1.14 -28.99
C GLU A 87 -2.76 -0.81 -29.01
N ASP A 88 -3.57 -1.63 -29.66
CA ASP A 88 -5.02 -1.45 -29.76
C ASP A 88 -5.73 -1.60 -28.42
N GLU A 89 -5.34 -2.57 -27.59
CA GLU A 89 -5.92 -2.76 -26.26
C GLU A 89 -5.56 -1.60 -25.31
N ALA A 90 -4.30 -1.14 -25.35
CA ALA A 90 -3.86 0.01 -24.56
C ALA A 90 -4.57 1.29 -25.00
N ASN A 91 -4.66 1.52 -26.31
CA ASN A 91 -5.34 2.66 -26.87
C ASN A 91 -6.81 2.67 -26.52
N GLY A 92 -7.48 1.52 -26.53
CA GLY A 92 -8.88 1.42 -26.16
C GLY A 92 -9.20 2.04 -24.82
N TYR A 93 -8.39 1.78 -23.78
CA TYR A 93 -8.54 2.39 -22.45
C TYR A 93 -8.31 3.89 -22.47
N TYR A 94 -7.18 4.34 -23.03
CA TYR A 94 -6.82 5.75 -23.07
C TYR A 94 -7.74 6.56 -23.96
N ASP A 95 -8.10 6.05 -25.12
CA ASP A 95 -9.00 6.75 -26.07
C ASP A 95 -10.41 6.87 -25.50
N MET A 96 -10.91 5.85 -24.81
CA MET A 96 -12.20 5.94 -24.10
C MET A 96 -12.20 7.09 -23.09
N LEU A 97 -11.15 7.19 -22.28
CA LEU A 97 -11.03 8.24 -21.28
C LEU A 97 -10.78 9.62 -21.89
N GLU A 98 -10.00 9.71 -22.97
CA GLU A 98 -9.64 10.97 -23.62
C GLU A 98 -10.77 11.52 -24.48
N TYR A 99 -11.39 10.67 -25.32
CA TYR A 99 -12.29 11.12 -26.39
C TYR A 99 -13.75 10.77 -26.20
N ASP A 100 -14.06 9.61 -25.61
CA ASP A 100 -15.41 9.08 -25.60
C ASP A 100 -16.20 9.47 -24.32
N ILE A 101 -15.46 9.73 -23.21
CA ILE A 101 -16.06 10.24 -21.96
C ILE A 101 -15.92 11.75 -21.94
N THR A 102 -17.02 12.45 -22.15
CA THR A 102 -17.03 13.90 -22.40
C THR A 102 -17.94 14.72 -21.49
N HIS A 103 -18.94 14.10 -20.86
CA HIS A 103 -19.95 14.83 -20.07
C HIS A 103 -19.61 14.94 -18.57
N PRO A 104 -19.10 13.88 -17.88
CA PRO A 104 -18.79 13.99 -16.47
C PRO A 104 -17.52 14.81 -16.22
N LEU A 105 -17.42 15.38 -15.02
CA LEU A 105 -16.16 15.92 -14.55
C LEU A 105 -15.14 14.78 -14.40
N LYS A 106 -13.98 14.91 -15.04
CA LYS A 106 -12.96 13.86 -15.09
C LYS A 106 -11.82 14.14 -14.14
N VAL A 107 -11.52 13.18 -13.29
CA VAL A 107 -10.42 13.23 -12.31
C VAL A 107 -9.44 12.10 -12.58
N LEU A 108 -8.20 12.44 -12.88
CA LEU A 108 -7.13 11.46 -13.03
C LEU A 108 -6.50 11.16 -11.67
N ILE A 109 -6.47 9.90 -11.26
CA ILE A 109 -5.73 9.46 -10.08
C ILE A 109 -4.32 9.06 -10.50
N PHE A 110 -3.35 9.88 -10.13
CA PHE A 110 -1.94 9.70 -10.46
C PHE A 110 -1.17 9.31 -9.18
N ASN A 111 -1.23 8.04 -8.82
CA ASN A 111 -0.86 7.60 -7.47
C ASN A 111 0.50 6.89 -7.33
N GLU A 112 1.16 6.41 -8.39
CA GLU A 112 2.28 5.48 -8.15
C GLU A 112 3.55 5.75 -8.93
N HIS A 113 3.56 6.68 -9.86
CA HIS A 113 4.65 6.61 -10.83
C HIS A 113 5.71 7.67 -10.59
N ARG A 114 6.89 7.19 -10.21
CA ARG A 114 8.09 8.03 -10.25
C ARG A 114 8.36 8.41 -11.69
N PRO A 115 8.53 9.70 -12.01
CA PRO A 115 8.89 10.14 -13.34
C PRO A 115 10.12 9.44 -13.90
N SER A 116 11.16 9.27 -13.08
CA SER A 116 12.37 8.54 -13.45
C SER A 116 12.11 7.08 -13.83
N SER A 117 11.17 6.41 -13.15
CA SER A 117 10.76 5.05 -13.48
C SER A 117 9.98 5.02 -14.79
N ILE A 118 9.03 5.95 -14.98
CA ILE A 118 8.27 6.06 -16.24
C ILE A 118 9.21 6.32 -17.42
N ILE A 119 10.11 7.29 -17.29
CA ILE A 119 11.08 7.63 -18.34
C ILE A 119 11.99 6.45 -18.65
N LYS A 120 12.51 5.76 -17.63
CA LYS A 120 13.35 4.57 -17.80
C LYS A 120 12.59 3.44 -18.52
N HIS A 121 11.37 3.17 -18.11
CA HIS A 121 10.54 2.14 -18.74
C HIS A 121 10.16 2.52 -20.17
N TYR A 122 9.88 3.78 -20.43
CA TYR A 122 9.65 4.30 -21.78
C TYR A 122 10.88 4.14 -22.66
N ALA A 123 12.06 4.57 -22.19
CA ALA A 123 13.31 4.45 -22.91
C ALA A 123 13.69 2.98 -23.22
N ASN A 124 13.33 2.05 -22.34
CA ASN A 124 13.56 0.62 -22.53
C ASN A 124 12.46 -0.08 -23.33
N GLY A 125 11.46 0.64 -23.83
CA GLY A 125 10.32 0.07 -24.57
C GLY A 125 9.45 -0.88 -23.74
N THR A 126 9.51 -0.81 -22.42
CA THR A 126 8.74 -1.69 -21.51
C THR A 126 7.36 -1.13 -21.16
N ILE A 127 7.08 0.12 -21.50
CA ILE A 127 5.76 0.73 -21.42
C ILE A 127 5.35 1.34 -22.75
N ASN A 128 4.06 1.43 -22.95
CA ASN A 128 3.49 2.00 -24.15
C ASN A 128 3.71 3.53 -24.18
N LYS A 129 4.09 4.06 -25.36
CA LYS A 129 4.31 5.50 -25.62
C LYS A 129 3.09 6.39 -25.31
N TYR A 130 1.90 5.81 -25.29
CA TYR A 130 0.65 6.53 -25.04
C TYR A 130 0.46 6.94 -23.58
N CYS A 131 1.18 6.33 -22.64
CA CYS A 131 1.09 6.66 -21.20
C CYS A 131 1.44 8.13 -20.89
N LEU A 132 2.20 8.80 -21.77
CA LEU A 132 2.68 10.17 -21.57
C LEU A 132 2.08 11.17 -22.58
N ARG A 133 0.94 10.85 -23.20
CA ARG A 133 0.30 11.79 -24.13
C ARG A 133 -0.15 13.04 -23.37
N LEU A 134 0.33 14.18 -23.83
CA LEU A 134 -0.06 15.48 -23.28
C LEU A 134 -1.59 15.70 -23.33
N ASN A 135 -2.20 15.40 -24.49
CA ASN A 135 -3.65 15.54 -24.67
C ASN A 135 -4.45 14.68 -23.71
N PHE A 136 -3.98 13.47 -23.41
CA PHE A 136 -4.60 12.61 -22.42
C PHE A 136 -4.62 13.29 -21.04
N LEU A 137 -3.48 13.80 -20.56
CA LEU A 137 -3.41 14.50 -19.27
C LEU A 137 -4.28 15.76 -19.24
N LEU A 138 -4.29 16.53 -20.32
CA LEU A 138 -5.10 17.74 -20.45
C LEU A 138 -6.60 17.48 -20.64
N SER A 139 -6.99 16.25 -20.96
CA SER A 139 -8.40 15.85 -21.07
C SER A 139 -9.11 15.72 -19.71
N PHE A 140 -8.35 15.72 -18.60
CA PHE A 140 -8.91 15.67 -17.24
C PHE A 140 -9.06 17.06 -16.64
N ASP A 141 -10.16 17.28 -15.93
CA ASP A 141 -10.41 18.54 -15.22
C ASP A 141 -9.51 18.67 -13.99
N LYS A 142 -9.27 17.56 -13.30
CA LYS A 142 -8.41 17.49 -12.12
C LYS A 142 -7.44 16.32 -12.20
N ILE A 143 -6.26 16.49 -11.56
CA ILE A 143 -5.23 15.48 -11.40
C ILE A 143 -4.97 15.32 -9.90
N MET A 144 -5.38 14.17 -9.38
CA MET A 144 -5.12 13.79 -7.99
C MET A 144 -3.74 13.17 -7.86
N GLN A 145 -2.92 13.71 -6.99
CA GLN A 145 -1.63 13.11 -6.61
C GLN A 145 -1.35 13.36 -5.13
N PHE A 146 -0.49 12.53 -4.54
CA PHE A 146 0.02 12.78 -3.20
C PHE A 146 0.76 14.12 -3.16
N GLY A 147 0.34 15.01 -2.25
CA GLY A 147 0.84 16.38 -2.20
C GLY A 147 2.33 16.50 -1.94
N SER A 148 2.90 15.52 -1.24
CA SER A 148 4.33 15.39 -0.93
C SER A 148 5.16 14.77 -2.04
N ASN A 149 4.57 14.29 -3.12
CA ASN A 149 5.34 13.75 -4.24
C ASN A 149 5.88 14.89 -5.12
N ILE A 150 6.90 15.58 -4.63
CA ILE A 150 7.54 16.72 -5.28
C ILE A 150 8.06 16.35 -6.67
N THR A 151 8.68 15.17 -6.81
CA THR A 151 9.22 14.71 -8.10
C THR A 151 8.11 14.56 -9.15
N THR A 152 6.97 13.99 -8.78
CA THR A 152 5.81 13.91 -9.69
C THR A 152 5.23 15.27 -9.99
N ALA A 153 5.17 16.17 -9.01
CA ALA A 153 4.71 17.54 -9.21
C ALA A 153 5.60 18.30 -10.21
N VAL A 154 6.91 18.23 -10.05
CA VAL A 154 7.88 18.83 -10.98
C VAL A 154 7.69 18.24 -12.38
N PHE A 155 7.64 16.94 -12.51
CA PHE A 155 7.44 16.26 -13.79
C PHE A 155 6.14 16.69 -14.49
N LEU A 156 5.02 16.74 -13.76
CA LEU A 156 3.75 17.17 -14.34
C LEU A 156 3.78 18.66 -14.72
N LYS A 157 4.41 19.52 -13.91
CA LYS A 157 4.60 20.94 -14.24
C LYS A 157 5.44 21.11 -15.51
N ASP A 158 6.51 20.33 -15.66
CA ASP A 158 7.34 20.38 -16.87
C ASP A 158 6.58 19.89 -18.12
N LEU A 159 5.68 18.91 -17.93
CA LEU A 159 4.94 18.30 -19.04
C LEU A 159 3.74 19.14 -19.49
N ILE A 160 2.92 19.64 -18.57
CA ILE A 160 1.67 20.37 -18.89
C ILE A 160 1.75 21.88 -18.62
N GLY A 161 2.83 22.36 -18.05
CA GLY A 161 3.02 23.74 -17.61
C GLY A 161 2.49 24.00 -16.20
N GLU A 162 3.18 24.89 -15.47
CA GLU A 162 2.86 25.14 -14.05
C GLU A 162 1.43 25.66 -13.84
N ALA A 163 0.96 26.57 -14.70
CA ALA A 163 -0.38 27.15 -14.60
C ALA A 163 -1.48 26.08 -14.77
N GLU A 164 -1.35 25.21 -15.76
CA GLU A 164 -2.29 24.09 -15.99
C GLU A 164 -2.21 23.05 -14.89
N TYR A 165 -1.01 22.77 -14.38
CA TYR A 165 -0.83 21.87 -13.24
C TYR A 165 -1.57 22.42 -11.99
N MET A 166 -1.30 23.68 -11.61
CA MET A 166 -1.92 24.28 -10.42
C MET A 166 -3.44 24.37 -10.50
N LYS A 167 -3.98 24.60 -11.70
CA LYS A 167 -5.43 24.60 -11.94
C LYS A 167 -6.06 23.23 -11.74
N ARG A 168 -5.34 22.16 -12.07
CA ARG A 168 -5.84 20.78 -12.06
C ARG A 168 -5.46 20.00 -10.80
N PHE A 169 -4.43 20.44 -10.11
CA PHE A 169 -3.94 19.71 -8.94
C PHE A 169 -5.00 19.56 -7.85
N THR A 170 -5.12 18.35 -7.36
CA THR A 170 -5.97 18.01 -6.22
C THR A 170 -5.20 17.02 -5.34
N PRO A 171 -5.05 17.29 -4.04
CA PRO A 171 -4.30 16.39 -3.17
C PRO A 171 -5.02 15.04 -3.04
N LEU A 172 -4.22 13.99 -3.08
CA LEU A 172 -4.65 12.61 -2.84
C LEU A 172 -4.32 12.23 -1.40
N TYR A 173 -5.30 11.75 -0.68
CA TYR A 173 -5.14 11.25 0.70
C TYR A 173 -5.56 9.79 0.77
N HIS A 174 -4.86 8.99 1.56
CA HIS A 174 -5.31 7.65 1.89
C HIS A 174 -6.54 7.71 2.77
N LEU A 175 -7.55 6.96 2.43
CA LEU A 175 -8.76 6.84 3.20
C LEU A 175 -8.96 5.37 3.59
N TYR A 176 -9.37 5.15 4.84
CA TYR A 176 -9.61 3.80 5.35
C TYR A 176 -10.66 3.84 6.47
N GLU A 177 -11.59 2.91 6.43
CA GLU A 177 -12.60 2.79 7.47
C GLU A 177 -12.25 1.67 8.44
N PHE A 178 -11.92 2.05 9.67
CA PHE A 178 -11.57 1.12 10.73
C PHE A 178 -12.83 0.54 11.36
N ASN A 179 -13.09 -0.75 11.12
CA ASN A 179 -14.35 -1.41 11.51
C ASN A 179 -14.17 -2.68 12.34
N ASN A 180 -12.93 -3.08 12.64
CA ASN A 180 -12.65 -4.39 13.24
C ASN A 180 -12.36 -4.31 14.76
N ILE A 181 -12.56 -3.17 15.40
CA ILE A 181 -12.20 -2.95 16.80
C ILE A 181 -12.87 -3.95 17.76
N ASP A 182 -14.12 -4.30 17.49
CA ASP A 182 -14.89 -5.22 18.34
C ASP A 182 -14.38 -6.67 18.24
N ASN A 183 -13.57 -6.97 17.23
CA ASN A 183 -12.97 -8.28 17.02
C ASN A 183 -11.51 -8.35 17.47
N TRP A 184 -11.01 -7.33 18.14
CA TRP A 184 -9.63 -7.33 18.59
C TRP A 184 -9.37 -8.43 19.62
N VAL A 185 -8.34 -9.22 19.37
CA VAL A 185 -7.84 -10.18 20.34
C VAL A 185 -7.33 -9.41 21.57
N PRO A 186 -7.69 -9.84 22.80
CA PRO A 186 -7.16 -9.23 24.03
C PRO A 186 -5.64 -9.17 24.03
N ALA A 187 -5.06 -8.10 24.54
CA ALA A 187 -3.61 -7.91 24.58
C ALA A 187 -2.88 -9.09 25.24
N ALA A 188 -3.44 -9.62 26.33
CA ALA A 188 -2.88 -10.78 27.05
C ALA A 188 -2.87 -12.10 26.24
N ALA A 189 -3.63 -12.15 25.14
CA ALA A 189 -3.67 -13.31 24.25
C ALA A 189 -2.84 -13.12 22.96
N LYS A 190 -2.19 -11.98 22.81
CA LYS A 190 -1.27 -11.72 21.70
C LYS A 190 -0.01 -12.57 21.82
N ILE A 191 0.53 -12.97 20.68
CA ILE A 191 1.79 -13.71 20.59
C ILE A 191 2.94 -12.73 20.39
N LYS A 192 4.07 -12.96 21.06
CA LYS A 192 5.29 -12.16 20.96
C LYS A 192 5.94 -12.36 19.59
N ALA A 193 5.29 -11.82 18.56
CA ALA A 193 5.69 -11.94 17.17
C ALA A 193 5.62 -10.60 16.45
N ILE A 194 6.43 -10.48 15.41
CA ILE A 194 6.47 -9.36 14.48
C ILE A 194 6.15 -9.89 13.09
N GLU A 195 5.14 -9.33 12.46
CA GLU A 195 4.75 -9.64 11.09
C GLU A 195 5.22 -8.52 10.15
N TYR A 196 5.84 -8.88 9.03
CA TYR A 196 6.06 -7.98 7.91
C TYR A 196 5.15 -8.37 6.76
N LEU A 197 4.33 -7.43 6.31
CA LEU A 197 3.48 -7.61 5.12
C LEU A 197 3.92 -6.67 4.01
N GLY A 198 4.33 -7.21 2.87
CA GLY A 198 4.67 -6.38 1.74
C GLY A 198 5.55 -7.08 0.73
N ARG A 199 5.76 -6.42 -0.41
CA ARG A 199 6.72 -6.90 -1.40
C ARG A 199 8.13 -6.78 -0.82
N ALA A 200 8.90 -7.86 -0.84
CA ALA A 200 10.31 -7.84 -0.49
C ALA A 200 11.13 -7.19 -1.63
N ALA A 201 10.95 -5.91 -1.82
CA ALA A 201 11.72 -5.09 -2.75
C ALA A 201 12.69 -4.21 -1.97
N LEU A 202 13.82 -3.84 -2.57
CA LEU A 202 14.83 -3.00 -1.90
C LEU A 202 14.25 -1.70 -1.36
N PHE A 203 13.32 -1.07 -2.09
CA PHE A 203 12.66 0.15 -1.66
C PHE A 203 11.65 -0.05 -0.52
N LYS A 204 11.20 -1.27 -0.25
CA LYS A 204 10.34 -1.63 0.88
C LYS A 204 11.13 -1.99 2.14
N ASP A 205 12.44 -1.95 2.07
CA ASP A 205 13.40 -2.17 3.17
C ASP A 205 13.08 -3.38 4.08
N ALA A 206 12.51 -4.44 3.51
CA ALA A 206 12.26 -5.69 4.24
C ALA A 206 13.53 -6.24 4.94
N HIS A 207 14.70 -5.96 4.36
CA HIS A 207 15.99 -6.34 4.90
C HIS A 207 16.35 -5.65 6.23
N ARG A 208 15.70 -4.55 6.60
CA ARG A 208 15.85 -3.91 7.93
C ARG A 208 15.46 -4.86 9.04
N LEU A 209 14.32 -5.54 8.88
CA LEU A 209 13.86 -6.53 9.85
C LEU A 209 14.79 -7.74 9.91
N ILE A 210 15.33 -8.18 8.75
CA ILE A 210 16.29 -9.25 8.67
C ILE A 210 17.57 -8.89 9.45
N ARG A 211 18.09 -7.68 9.28
CA ARG A 211 19.27 -7.20 10.03
C ARG A 211 19.01 -7.07 11.54
N ALA A 212 17.78 -6.74 11.94
CA ALA A 212 17.39 -6.65 13.34
C ALA A 212 17.13 -8.00 14.00
N ASN A 213 17.04 -9.08 13.22
CA ASN A 213 16.53 -10.37 13.66
C ASN A 213 17.25 -10.97 14.87
N ASP A 214 18.57 -10.90 14.91
CA ASP A 214 19.35 -11.46 16.04
C ASP A 214 18.98 -10.80 17.38
N LYS A 215 18.78 -9.49 17.39
CA LYS A 215 18.37 -8.77 18.59
C LYS A 215 16.92 -9.09 18.96
N LEU A 216 16.03 -9.13 17.96
CA LEU A 216 14.63 -9.44 18.16
C LEU A 216 14.43 -10.86 18.71
N GLN A 217 15.13 -11.84 18.16
CA GLN A 217 15.03 -13.23 18.64
C GLN A 217 15.63 -13.40 20.02
N LYS A 218 16.74 -12.74 20.36
CA LYS A 218 17.28 -12.72 21.72
C LYS A 218 16.30 -12.15 22.72
N ALA A 219 15.48 -11.19 22.30
CA ALA A 219 14.38 -10.65 23.10
C ALA A 219 13.12 -11.55 23.08
N GLY A 220 13.15 -12.69 22.37
CA GLY A 220 12.08 -13.69 22.35
C GLY A 220 10.98 -13.43 21.31
N TYR A 221 11.22 -12.56 20.32
CA TYR A 221 10.27 -12.32 19.23
C TYR A 221 10.38 -13.36 18.13
N ILE A 222 9.23 -13.80 17.62
CA ILE A 222 9.14 -14.52 16.35
C ILE A 222 9.06 -13.49 15.25
N VAL A 223 9.83 -13.67 14.19
CA VAL A 223 9.80 -12.79 13.02
C VAL A 223 9.25 -13.53 11.81
N GLU A 224 8.17 -13.04 11.26
CA GLU A 224 7.51 -13.59 10.08
C GLU A 224 7.43 -12.53 8.98
N MET A 225 7.56 -12.96 7.73
CA MET A 225 7.52 -12.08 6.56
C MET A 225 6.67 -12.70 5.45
N ARG A 226 5.72 -11.94 4.92
CA ARG A 226 4.83 -12.38 3.82
C ARG A 226 4.79 -11.37 2.69
N GLY A 227 4.82 -11.88 1.46
CA GLY A 227 4.73 -11.08 0.23
C GLY A 227 5.51 -11.67 -0.94
N LEU A 228 5.58 -10.90 -2.03
CA LEU A 228 6.31 -11.29 -3.25
C LEU A 228 7.76 -10.78 -3.24
N GLY A 229 8.66 -11.43 -3.96
CA GLY A 229 9.99 -10.94 -4.27
C GLY A 229 11.06 -11.25 -3.21
N TYR A 230 10.80 -12.10 -2.24
CA TYR A 230 11.79 -12.44 -1.20
C TYR A 230 13.06 -13.08 -1.78
N LYS A 231 12.93 -13.88 -2.83
CA LYS A 231 14.10 -14.48 -3.49
C LYS A 231 15.11 -13.41 -3.94
N GLU A 232 14.65 -12.43 -4.73
CA GLU A 232 15.52 -11.36 -5.25
C GLU A 232 16.15 -10.52 -4.14
N THR A 233 15.39 -10.25 -3.08
CA THR A 233 15.88 -9.46 -1.95
C THR A 233 16.93 -10.22 -1.16
N LEU A 234 16.72 -11.52 -0.92
CA LEU A 234 17.65 -12.36 -0.16
C LEU A 234 18.91 -12.67 -0.96
N GLU A 235 18.79 -12.87 -2.28
CA GLU A 235 19.95 -13.07 -3.17
C GLU A 235 20.89 -11.85 -3.22
N ASN A 236 20.36 -10.64 -3.04
CA ASN A 236 21.14 -9.40 -3.02
C ASN A 236 21.74 -9.06 -1.65
N LEU A 237 21.49 -9.87 -0.62
CA LEU A 237 22.08 -9.72 0.70
C LEU A 237 23.26 -10.69 0.83
N PRO A 238 24.53 -10.22 0.72
CA PRO A 238 25.71 -11.09 0.59
C PRO A 238 25.93 -12.01 1.78
N ASP A 239 25.32 -11.74 2.92
CA ASP A 239 25.54 -12.46 4.17
C ASP A 239 24.38 -13.41 4.53
N PHE A 240 23.42 -13.66 3.62
CA PHE A 240 22.29 -14.51 3.90
C PHE A 240 22.27 -15.77 3.05
N VAL A 241 22.11 -16.92 3.70
CA VAL A 241 21.71 -18.18 3.10
C VAL A 241 20.26 -18.40 3.44
N TYR A 242 19.45 -18.67 2.44
CA TYR A 242 18.08 -19.17 2.66
C TYR A 242 17.98 -20.61 2.16
N GLU A 243 17.29 -21.42 2.91
CA GLU A 243 16.85 -22.76 2.48
C GLU A 243 15.46 -22.63 1.89
N SER A 244 15.26 -23.20 0.71
CA SER A 244 13.96 -23.28 0.07
C SER A 244 13.51 -24.73 -0.01
N ASP A 245 12.22 -24.95 -0.19
CA ASP A 245 11.60 -26.25 -0.46
C ASP A 245 11.91 -26.82 -1.85
N GLY A 246 12.96 -26.34 -2.49
CA GLY A 246 13.41 -26.76 -3.82
C GLY A 246 12.87 -25.93 -4.99
N LYS A 247 11.97 -24.97 -4.74
CA LYS A 247 11.46 -24.07 -5.80
C LYS A 247 12.34 -22.87 -6.09
N TYR A 248 13.13 -22.45 -5.11
CA TYR A 248 13.99 -21.27 -5.20
C TYR A 248 15.41 -21.69 -4.85
N GLY A 249 16.33 -21.65 -5.76
CA GLY A 249 17.71 -22.13 -5.56
C GLY A 249 18.37 -21.59 -4.30
N VAL A 250 19.12 -22.44 -3.62
CA VAL A 250 19.84 -22.15 -2.38
C VAL A 250 21.31 -21.96 -2.67
N ASP A 251 21.90 -20.87 -2.23
CA ASP A 251 23.35 -20.74 -2.17
C ASP A 251 23.85 -21.28 -0.82
N ARG A 252 24.30 -22.54 -0.84
CA ARG A 252 24.80 -23.25 0.35
C ARG A 252 26.20 -22.83 0.75
N THR A 253 26.85 -21.94 0.01
CA THR A 253 28.23 -21.53 0.27
C THR A 253 28.33 -20.37 1.27
N LYS A 254 27.24 -19.66 1.52
CA LYS A 254 27.20 -18.52 2.45
C LYS A 254 26.69 -18.94 3.83
N LYS A 255 27.45 -18.55 4.85
CA LYS A 255 27.07 -18.80 6.27
C LYS A 255 26.30 -17.61 6.81
N SER A 256 25.06 -17.81 7.25
CA SER A 256 24.24 -16.76 7.84
C SER A 256 23.18 -17.32 8.77
N PRO A 257 22.57 -16.50 9.64
CA PRO A 257 21.40 -16.90 10.39
C PRO A 257 20.32 -17.39 9.41
N ILE A 258 19.87 -18.59 9.61
CA ILE A 258 19.13 -19.37 8.61
C ILE A 258 17.73 -18.79 8.46
N THR A 259 17.42 -18.27 7.27
CA THR A 259 16.07 -17.87 6.88
C THR A 259 15.39 -19.09 6.25
N TYR A 260 14.29 -19.54 6.81
CA TYR A 260 13.48 -20.55 6.17
C TYR A 260 12.49 -19.94 5.20
N TRP A 261 12.45 -20.50 4.02
CA TRP A 261 11.37 -20.31 3.09
C TRP A 261 10.39 -21.46 3.24
N ILE A 262 9.16 -21.21 3.64
CA ILE A 262 8.09 -22.19 3.66
C ILE A 262 7.26 -22.02 2.40
N SER A 263 6.91 -23.15 1.75
CA SER A 263 6.06 -23.11 0.57
C SER A 263 4.72 -22.43 0.87
N PRO A 264 4.22 -21.59 -0.04
CA PRO A 264 2.89 -20.98 0.12
C PRO A 264 1.74 -22.00 0.19
N ASN A 265 1.99 -23.26 -0.14
CA ASN A 265 1.00 -24.35 -0.07
C ASN A 265 0.99 -25.10 1.28
N GLU A 266 1.94 -24.84 2.17
CA GLU A 266 1.93 -25.41 3.52
C GLU A 266 1.17 -24.48 4.46
N ASP A 267 0.75 -25.02 5.58
CA ASP A 267 0.00 -24.34 6.63
C ASP A 267 0.86 -23.22 7.28
N GLN A 268 1.13 -22.18 6.51
CA GLN A 268 1.94 -21.02 6.91
C GLN A 268 1.40 -20.29 8.15
N TYR A 269 0.19 -20.64 8.58
CA TYR A 269 -0.44 -20.06 9.78
C TYR A 269 -0.26 -20.91 11.04
N LYS A 270 0.31 -22.12 10.92
CA LYS A 270 0.51 -23.02 12.07
C LYS A 270 1.76 -22.71 12.88
N LEU A 271 2.67 -21.89 12.37
CA LEU A 271 3.91 -21.61 13.08
C LEU A 271 3.68 -21.02 14.47
N LEU A 272 2.71 -20.12 14.60
CA LEU A 272 2.38 -19.52 15.89
C LEU A 272 1.82 -20.52 16.90
N ASP A 273 1.36 -21.68 16.45
CA ASP A 273 0.87 -22.78 17.31
C ASP A 273 1.98 -23.71 17.78
N LEU A 274 3.20 -23.57 17.21
CA LEU A 274 4.33 -24.36 17.65
C LEU A 274 4.83 -23.89 19.02
N PRO A 275 5.20 -24.82 19.92
CA PRO A 275 5.92 -24.49 21.14
C PRO A 275 7.18 -23.66 20.86
N ILE A 276 7.48 -22.71 21.73
CA ILE A 276 8.63 -21.77 21.55
C ILE A 276 9.94 -22.54 21.33
N GLU A 277 10.16 -23.63 22.04
CA GLU A 277 11.35 -24.48 21.92
C GLU A 277 11.47 -25.19 20.57
N LYS A 278 10.38 -25.29 19.81
CA LYS A 278 10.37 -25.82 18.44
C LYS A 278 10.53 -24.74 17.38
N ARG A 279 10.47 -23.47 17.78
CA ARG A 279 10.66 -22.32 16.90
C ARG A 279 12.15 -22.01 16.86
N ASN A 280 12.84 -22.51 15.87
CA ASN A 280 14.26 -22.24 15.69
C ASN A 280 14.53 -20.74 15.52
N ASN A 281 15.77 -20.30 15.78
CA ASN A 281 16.23 -18.91 15.57
C ASN A 281 16.25 -18.53 14.09
N LYS A 282 15.10 -18.45 13.45
CA LYS A 282 14.96 -18.27 12.01
C LYS A 282 13.86 -17.27 11.70
N ILE A 283 14.09 -16.48 10.66
CA ILE A 283 13.05 -15.70 10.05
C ILE A 283 12.24 -16.61 9.13
N TYR A 284 10.94 -16.55 9.26
CA TYR A 284 10.04 -17.33 8.42
C TYR A 284 9.54 -16.46 7.28
N CYS A 285 10.02 -16.74 6.07
CA CYS A 285 9.59 -16.04 4.86
C CYS A 285 8.57 -16.88 4.11
N TYR A 286 7.36 -16.38 4.03
CA TYR A 286 6.29 -16.98 3.26
C TYR A 286 6.15 -16.28 1.92
N GLY A 287 5.61 -16.97 0.93
CA GLY A 287 5.29 -16.38 -0.35
C GLY A 287 4.11 -15.41 -0.29
N ASN A 288 3.42 -15.31 -1.39
CA ASN A 288 2.22 -14.49 -1.47
C ASN A 288 1.15 -15.00 -0.49
N TYR A 289 0.39 -14.10 0.09
CA TYR A 289 -0.67 -14.41 1.04
C TYR A 289 -2.05 -14.06 0.47
N ASN A 290 -3.06 -14.76 0.96
CA ASN A 290 -4.45 -14.39 0.70
C ASN A 290 -4.84 -13.27 1.68
N LYS A 291 -5.06 -12.07 1.15
CA LYS A 291 -5.41 -10.88 1.93
C LYS A 291 -6.60 -11.11 2.87
N TYR A 292 -7.55 -11.95 2.51
CA TYR A 292 -8.78 -12.18 3.28
C TYR A 292 -8.65 -13.29 4.35
N GLU A 293 -7.63 -14.13 4.23
CA GLU A 293 -7.38 -15.22 5.19
C GLU A 293 -6.40 -14.79 6.27
N ILE A 294 -5.52 -13.84 5.95
CA ILE A 294 -4.45 -13.44 6.84
C ILE A 294 -4.95 -12.74 8.11
N TYR A 295 -6.14 -12.16 8.10
CA TYR A 295 -6.64 -11.39 9.24
C TYR A 295 -6.77 -12.23 10.52
N ASN A 296 -7.18 -13.51 10.41
CA ASN A 296 -7.26 -14.42 11.56
C ASN A 296 -5.88 -14.67 12.17
N HIS A 297 -4.84 -14.66 11.35
CA HIS A 297 -3.45 -14.79 11.78
C HIS A 297 -2.94 -13.48 12.37
N LEU A 298 -3.13 -12.37 11.67
CA LEU A 298 -2.72 -11.04 12.12
C LEU A 298 -3.29 -10.68 13.47
N ASN A 299 -4.55 -10.99 13.74
CA ASN A 299 -5.17 -10.73 15.04
C ASN A 299 -4.40 -11.33 16.23
N ARG A 300 -3.55 -12.34 15.99
CA ARG A 300 -2.77 -13.02 17.04
C ARG A 300 -1.41 -12.38 17.30
N VAL A 301 -0.81 -11.67 16.34
CA VAL A 301 0.53 -11.07 16.51
C VAL A 301 0.46 -9.77 17.28
N ALA A 302 1.51 -9.46 18.05
CA ALA A 302 1.57 -8.23 18.83
C ALA A 302 1.97 -7.03 17.99
N TYR A 303 2.89 -7.21 17.04
CA TYR A 303 3.50 -6.14 16.26
C TYR A 303 3.52 -6.48 14.78
N ALA A 304 3.46 -5.45 13.94
CA ALA A 304 3.67 -5.64 12.51
C ALA A 304 4.43 -4.43 11.92
N CYS A 305 5.10 -4.62 10.81
CA CYS A 305 5.89 -3.57 10.19
C CYS A 305 5.76 -3.56 8.67
N ASP A 306 5.92 -2.37 8.13
CA ASP A 306 6.24 -2.10 6.74
C ASP A 306 7.18 -0.89 6.70
N PHE A 307 8.23 -0.96 5.88
CA PHE A 307 9.27 0.06 5.83
C PHE A 307 9.47 0.57 4.41
N PHE A 308 10.06 1.76 4.33
CA PHE A 308 10.51 2.32 3.07
C PHE A 308 11.99 2.68 3.11
N ASN A 309 12.69 2.36 2.05
CA ASN A 309 14.08 2.77 1.83
C ASN A 309 14.18 3.50 0.50
N LEU A 310 13.63 4.71 0.46
CA LEU A 310 13.79 5.56 -0.70
C LEU A 310 15.01 6.46 -0.52
N PRO A 311 15.91 6.54 -1.50
CA PRO A 311 17.06 7.44 -1.44
C PRO A 311 16.68 8.92 -1.34
N HIS A 312 15.44 9.27 -1.68
CA HIS A 312 14.86 10.60 -1.60
C HIS A 312 13.50 10.54 -0.89
N VAL A 313 13.53 10.30 0.43
CA VAL A 313 12.33 10.21 1.28
C VAL A 313 11.52 11.52 1.22
N GLU A 314 12.19 12.65 1.03
CA GLU A 314 11.61 13.97 0.86
C GLU A 314 10.57 14.02 -0.28
N ASP A 315 10.76 13.20 -1.32
CA ASP A 315 9.86 13.14 -2.48
C ASP A 315 8.53 12.41 -2.19
N TYR A 316 8.40 11.77 -1.01
CA TYR A 316 7.31 10.85 -0.72
C TYR A 316 6.74 10.99 0.70
N ALA A 317 6.92 12.13 1.36
CA ALA A 317 6.57 12.27 2.78
C ALA A 317 5.15 11.76 3.11
N ASP A 318 4.15 12.04 2.28
CA ASP A 318 2.76 11.59 2.52
C ASP A 318 2.37 10.30 1.76
N SER A 319 3.22 9.83 0.84
CA SER A 319 2.96 8.60 0.08
C SER A 319 3.58 7.35 0.69
N LEU A 320 4.18 7.46 1.85
CA LEU A 320 4.80 6.35 2.58
C LEU A 320 3.78 5.49 3.32
N MET A 321 2.54 5.93 3.38
CA MET A 321 1.47 5.14 3.98
C MET A 321 1.08 3.99 3.06
N GLU A 322 1.22 2.79 3.56
CA GLU A 322 0.71 1.57 2.91
C GLU A 322 -0.59 1.12 3.57
N TYR A 323 -1.49 0.55 2.79
CA TYR A 323 -2.76 0.06 3.34
C TYR A 323 -2.59 -1.04 4.38
N CYS A 324 -1.51 -1.81 4.32
CA CYS A 324 -1.21 -2.80 5.36
C CYS A 324 -1.04 -2.16 6.75
N MET A 325 -0.56 -0.92 6.85
CA MET A 325 -0.49 -0.20 8.14
C MET A 325 -1.89 0.03 8.71
N CYS A 326 -2.83 0.46 7.88
CA CYS A 326 -4.24 0.60 8.29
C CYS A 326 -4.82 -0.76 8.71
N GLU A 327 -4.52 -1.81 7.95
CA GLU A 327 -4.96 -3.17 8.24
C GLU A 327 -4.38 -3.70 9.57
N PHE A 328 -3.13 -3.38 9.90
CA PHE A 328 -2.55 -3.73 11.20
C PHE A 328 -3.33 -3.08 12.33
N ILE A 329 -3.56 -1.79 12.24
CA ILE A 329 -4.24 -1.02 13.29
C ILE A 329 -5.70 -1.48 13.43
N ASP A 330 -6.38 -1.72 12.32
CA ASP A 330 -7.76 -2.23 12.32
C ASP A 330 -7.88 -3.60 12.99
N ASN A 331 -6.80 -4.40 12.98
CA ASN A 331 -6.70 -5.67 13.68
C ASN A 331 -6.08 -5.56 15.10
N GLY A 332 -5.94 -4.36 15.62
CA GLY A 332 -5.41 -4.11 16.96
C GLY A 332 -3.96 -4.54 17.14
N ILE A 333 -3.15 -4.40 16.10
CA ILE A 333 -1.71 -4.65 16.07
C ILE A 333 -1.00 -3.31 16.16
N ILE A 334 0.03 -3.23 16.99
CA ILE A 334 0.85 -2.02 17.07
C ILE A 334 1.83 -1.99 15.89
N PRO A 335 1.79 -0.96 15.03
CA PRO A 335 2.70 -0.87 13.91
C PRO A 335 4.10 -0.44 14.34
N ILE A 336 5.12 -1.05 13.73
CA ILE A 336 6.51 -0.56 13.77
C ILE A 336 6.75 0.19 12.46
N LEU A 337 6.98 1.47 12.57
CA LEU A 337 7.05 2.41 11.45
C LEU A 337 8.49 2.88 11.20
N ASP A 338 8.75 3.36 9.99
CA ASP A 338 10.00 4.06 9.69
C ASP A 338 10.06 5.40 10.42
N ASN A 339 11.17 5.67 11.11
CA ASN A 339 11.33 6.95 11.81
C ASN A 339 11.42 8.15 10.86
N ASN A 340 11.91 7.96 9.63
CA ASN A 340 11.88 9.02 8.60
C ASN A 340 10.45 9.35 8.17
N PHE A 341 9.60 8.33 7.99
CA PHE A 341 8.17 8.54 7.78
C PHE A 341 7.59 9.39 8.93
N GLY A 342 7.85 8.97 10.16
CA GLY A 342 7.38 9.68 11.32
C GLY A 342 7.94 11.09 11.46
N SER A 343 9.16 11.39 10.97
CA SER A 343 9.80 12.70 11.10
C SER A 343 9.40 13.70 10.01
N ASN A 344 9.07 13.22 8.82
CA ASN A 344 8.81 14.07 7.65
C ASN A 344 7.32 14.18 7.33
N SER A 345 6.51 13.20 7.78
CA SER A 345 5.08 13.20 7.51
C SER A 345 4.31 13.87 8.63
N ASN A 346 3.49 14.82 8.28
CA ASN A 346 2.54 15.44 9.19
C ASN A 346 1.25 14.62 9.23
N ILE A 347 0.61 14.60 10.38
CA ILE A 347 -0.73 14.02 10.51
C ILE A 347 -1.71 14.91 9.73
N ILE A 348 -2.63 14.30 9.02
CA ILE A 348 -3.75 14.99 8.39
C ILE A 348 -4.94 14.88 9.34
N VAL A 349 -5.43 16.00 9.80
CA VAL A 349 -6.62 16.10 10.65
C VAL A 349 -7.68 16.85 9.89
N ASP A 350 -8.85 16.26 9.72
CA ASP A 350 -9.98 16.85 8.98
C ASP A 350 -9.60 17.34 7.56
N GLY A 351 -8.73 16.58 6.88
CA GLY A 351 -8.24 16.91 5.54
C GLY A 351 -7.25 18.08 5.49
N LYS A 352 -6.75 18.55 6.63
CA LYS A 352 -5.75 19.61 6.74
C LYS A 352 -4.47 19.06 7.35
N ILE A 353 -3.34 19.52 6.85
CA ILE A 353 -2.04 19.18 7.40
C ILE A 353 -1.92 19.79 8.80
N SER A 354 -1.72 18.94 9.80
CA SER A 354 -1.38 19.35 11.17
C SER A 354 0.10 19.71 11.26
N ASN A 355 0.47 20.49 12.27
CA ASN A 355 1.88 20.72 12.62
C ASN A 355 2.51 19.54 13.39
N THR A 356 1.70 18.57 13.83
CA THR A 356 2.16 17.40 14.56
C THR A 356 2.65 16.33 13.61
N LYS A 357 3.82 15.78 13.86
CA LYS A 357 4.40 14.69 13.06
C LYS A 357 4.05 13.33 13.66
N PHE A 358 4.01 12.30 12.82
CA PHE A 358 3.68 10.95 13.27
C PHE A 358 4.60 10.45 14.38
N ASN A 359 5.91 10.65 14.28
CA ASN A 359 6.87 10.19 15.29
C ASN A 359 6.82 10.95 16.63
N GLU A 360 6.04 12.02 16.70
CA GLU A 360 5.76 12.77 17.93
C GLU A 360 4.51 12.25 18.66
N THR A 361 3.89 11.16 18.16
CA THR A 361 2.62 10.63 18.63
C THR A 361 2.69 9.14 18.95
N CYS A 362 1.59 8.58 19.42
CA CYS A 362 1.39 7.14 19.60
C CYS A 362 0.90 6.43 18.32
N ALA A 363 1.14 7.00 17.13
CA ALA A 363 0.72 6.36 15.87
C ALA A 363 1.38 4.98 15.63
N GLY A 364 2.53 4.73 16.25
CA GLY A 364 3.25 3.48 16.21
C GLY A 364 4.54 3.53 17.02
N ILE A 365 5.39 2.53 16.85
CA ILE A 365 6.75 2.48 17.37
C ILE A 365 7.71 2.76 16.21
N PHE A 366 8.64 3.71 16.38
CA PHE A 366 9.45 4.20 15.27
C PHE A 366 10.87 3.62 15.30
N LEU A 367 11.26 2.96 14.21
CA LEU A 367 12.55 2.30 14.04
C LEU A 367 13.41 3.04 13.02
N ASN A 368 14.63 3.40 13.43
CA ASN A 368 15.61 4.03 12.55
C ASN A 368 16.08 3.07 11.44
N LYS A 369 16.36 3.63 10.26
CA LYS A 369 16.84 2.88 9.11
C LYS A 369 18.17 2.15 9.37
N ASP A 370 19.06 2.76 10.14
CA ASP A 370 20.37 2.23 10.53
C ASP A 370 20.32 1.30 11.76
N LEU A 371 19.12 1.12 12.34
CA LEU A 371 18.89 0.36 13.56
C LEU A 371 19.53 0.96 14.82
N SER A 372 19.93 2.22 14.81
CA SER A 372 20.62 2.86 15.94
C SER A 372 19.78 2.87 17.22
N ASN A 373 18.44 2.87 17.11
CA ASN A 373 17.50 2.84 18.23
C ASN A 373 16.83 1.47 18.47
N ILE A 374 17.37 0.40 17.89
CA ILE A 374 16.70 -0.93 17.97
C ILE A 374 16.53 -1.43 19.41
N ASP A 375 17.47 -1.12 20.31
CA ASP A 375 17.40 -1.56 21.70
C ASP A 375 16.25 -0.81 22.44
N GLU A 376 16.08 0.48 22.21
CA GLU A 376 14.97 1.29 22.73
C GLU A 376 13.62 0.79 22.20
N VAL A 377 13.58 0.43 20.92
CA VAL A 377 12.37 -0.14 20.28
C VAL A 377 12.00 -1.46 20.95
N ILE A 378 12.98 -2.34 21.17
CA ILE A 378 12.77 -3.62 21.86
C ILE A 378 12.29 -3.41 23.29
N GLU A 379 12.91 -2.51 24.05
CA GLU A 379 12.50 -2.18 25.42
C GLU A 379 11.04 -1.68 25.45
N LYS A 380 10.67 -0.80 24.55
CA LYS A 380 9.29 -0.31 24.44
C LYS A 380 8.30 -1.42 24.07
N MET A 381 8.67 -2.27 23.11
CA MET A 381 7.86 -3.43 22.73
C MET A 381 7.68 -4.39 23.91
N ASP A 382 8.76 -4.71 24.63
CA ASP A 382 8.72 -5.61 25.79
C ASP A 382 7.89 -5.01 26.93
N TYR A 383 8.02 -3.71 27.18
CA TYR A 383 7.20 -3.02 28.16
C TYR A 383 5.71 -3.16 27.82
N LEU A 384 5.32 -2.86 26.60
CA LEU A 384 3.92 -2.95 26.17
C LEU A 384 3.42 -4.40 26.20
N TYR A 385 4.19 -5.35 25.69
CA TYR A 385 3.80 -6.76 25.66
C TYR A 385 3.58 -7.35 27.05
N ASN A 386 4.45 -6.98 28.01
CA ASN A 386 4.36 -7.45 29.40
C ASN A 386 3.31 -6.69 30.23
N ASN A 387 2.74 -5.59 29.70
CA ASN A 387 1.73 -4.77 30.36
C ASN A 387 0.47 -4.67 29.47
N PRO A 388 -0.43 -5.66 29.49
CA PRO A 388 -1.58 -5.70 28.59
C PRO A 388 -2.49 -4.47 28.64
N ILE A 389 -2.59 -3.81 29.79
CA ILE A 389 -3.38 -2.57 29.95
C ILE A 389 -2.73 -1.42 29.16
N GLU A 390 -1.42 -1.27 29.25
CA GLU A 390 -0.69 -0.23 28.51
C GLU A 390 -0.66 -0.55 27.01
N TYR A 391 -0.58 -1.83 26.64
CA TYR A 391 -0.71 -2.27 25.27
C TYR A 391 -2.06 -1.87 24.66
N ASP A 392 -3.16 -2.18 25.38
CA ASP A 392 -4.51 -1.83 24.96
C ASP A 392 -4.73 -0.31 24.89
N LYS A 393 -4.15 0.43 25.80
CA LYS A 393 -4.17 1.89 25.78
C LYS A 393 -3.44 2.42 24.55
N PHE A 394 -2.20 1.95 24.29
CA PHE A 394 -1.39 2.41 23.18
C PHE A 394 -2.06 2.12 21.82
N ARG A 395 -2.56 0.88 21.60
CA ARG A 395 -3.22 0.55 20.33
C ARG A 395 -4.51 1.33 20.10
N LYS A 396 -5.24 1.72 21.15
CA LYS A 396 -6.43 2.60 21.04
C LYS A 396 -6.04 4.02 20.70
N GLU A 397 -5.02 4.56 21.33
CA GLU A 397 -4.49 5.89 20.99
C GLU A 397 -3.96 5.92 19.55
N SER A 398 -3.24 4.89 19.13
CA SER A 398 -2.81 4.72 17.74
C SER A 398 -4.00 4.73 16.79
N LEU A 399 -5.04 3.93 17.07
CA LEU A 399 -6.25 3.87 16.25
C LEU A 399 -6.91 5.23 16.08
N GLU A 400 -7.04 6.03 17.15
CA GLU A 400 -7.67 7.35 17.06
C GLU A 400 -6.87 8.30 16.16
N ILE A 401 -5.54 8.29 16.25
CA ILE A 401 -4.67 9.06 15.35
C ILE A 401 -4.89 8.67 13.88
N TRP A 402 -4.92 7.37 13.61
CA TRP A 402 -5.11 6.87 12.25
C TRP A 402 -6.54 7.07 11.73
N LYS A 403 -7.55 6.99 12.61
CA LYS A 403 -8.92 7.35 12.24
C LYS A 403 -9.06 8.80 11.81
N GLU A 404 -8.41 9.73 12.51
CA GLU A 404 -8.41 11.13 12.12
C GLU A 404 -7.70 11.33 10.79
N HIS A 405 -6.52 10.70 10.64
CA HIS A 405 -5.69 10.82 9.43
C HIS A 405 -6.35 10.24 8.18
N CYS A 406 -7.04 9.11 8.32
CA CYS A 406 -7.63 8.36 7.21
C CYS A 406 -9.15 8.53 7.13
N ASN A 407 -9.76 9.50 7.81
CA ASN A 407 -11.20 9.67 7.93
C ASN A 407 -11.90 9.75 6.55
N PRO A 408 -12.65 8.71 6.13
CA PRO A 408 -13.19 8.68 4.77
C PRO A 408 -14.21 9.79 4.53
N LYS A 409 -15.01 10.17 5.55
CA LYS A 409 -16.01 11.23 5.41
C LYS A 409 -15.33 12.57 5.11
N ASN A 410 -14.38 12.95 5.98
CA ASN A 410 -13.70 14.25 5.86
C ASN A 410 -12.87 14.32 4.57
N ILE A 411 -12.25 13.21 4.18
CA ILE A 411 -11.47 13.13 2.93
C ILE A 411 -12.39 13.29 1.72
N ILE A 412 -13.56 12.63 1.67
CA ILE A 412 -14.51 12.79 0.57
C ILE A 412 -15.08 14.21 0.51
N GLU A 413 -15.43 14.82 1.64
CA GLU A 413 -15.92 16.20 1.69
C GLU A 413 -14.85 17.17 1.15
N ASN A 414 -13.63 17.08 1.62
CA ASN A 414 -12.51 17.90 1.14
C ASN A 414 -12.18 17.64 -0.34
N LEU A 415 -12.24 16.39 -0.77
CA LEU A 415 -12.01 16.03 -2.17
C LEU A 415 -13.04 16.69 -3.07
N LEU A 416 -14.32 16.62 -2.72
CA LEU A 416 -15.39 17.25 -3.49
C LEU A 416 -15.25 18.78 -3.53
N GLU A 417 -14.92 19.41 -2.40
CA GLU A 417 -14.63 20.84 -2.38
C GLU A 417 -13.50 21.22 -3.35
N ASN A 418 -12.42 20.43 -3.40
CA ASN A 418 -11.28 20.69 -4.28
C ASN A 418 -11.59 20.40 -5.75
N ILE A 419 -12.45 19.44 -6.02
CA ILE A 419 -12.86 19.10 -7.39
C ILE A 419 -13.73 20.20 -8.00
N TYR A 420 -14.62 20.80 -7.21
CA TYR A 420 -15.55 21.82 -7.69
C TYR A 420 -15.01 23.26 -7.61
N LYS A 421 -13.85 23.48 -7.05
CA LYS A 421 -13.10 24.74 -7.13
C LYS A 421 -12.34 24.84 -8.43
#